data_22032473ead21f411055e5588281399c
#
_entry.id   22032473ead21f411055e5588281399c
#
_cell.length_a   1.000
_cell.length_b   1.000
_cell.length_c   1.000
_cell.angle_alpha   90.00
_cell.angle_beta   90.00
_cell.angle_gamma   90.00
#
_symmetry.space_group_name_H-M   'P 1'
#
loop_
_entity.id
_entity.type
_entity.pdbx_description
1 polymer ?
#
loop_
_entity_poly.entity_id
_entity_poly.type
_entity_poly.pdbx_seq_one_letter_code
_entity_poly.pdbx_strand_id
1 'polypeptide(L)'
;MLPNLQQFLSLLVCGIQLWGAALTYWLPLRHSPHFWQRALLCLIPSIPLSTFLLWADYTPSSLFLRAGAYILFCMWMIFASHSCTQLDWSGANYCAIWGILSALTTFELWQFLVWCLAQVNIFLSLDQPSALLLQLLFFAAAYCLLRVTVAHSMPYEGSYHIGPRQQISAIILGGMFVLLFLTMQTVTNTGVSRETSIFVVVPLALCQLYCITLLYLQTELFKKAAMEKEMNSLNMLYERQRQQYQVAKRNVQIINRKCHELKVQIADLRRMAPNAALQQSLNEAEAAARQYDASTQTGSEVLDVVLTEKSMLCEAHHISINNVADGTCLHFMDPADLYALFANALDHAIELTRKLPEPEKRMIDLLVCRRQGFAVLNIISAVPDGPDPGRETCDELKIVKRIIQKYNGFLTTESNGGFFAIKAVFPVQ
;
A
#
# COMPACT_ATOMS: atom_id res chain seq x y z
N MET A 1 26.98 -32.68 -34.98
CA MET A 1 27.88 -31.57 -35.32
C MET A 1 27.88 -30.60 -34.15
N LEU A 2 29.02 -30.35 -33.52
CA LEU A 2 29.15 -29.32 -32.51
C LEU A 2 28.85 -27.97 -33.18
N PRO A 3 27.99 -27.12 -32.63
CA PRO A 3 27.69 -25.81 -33.21
C PRO A 3 29.00 -25.01 -33.28
N ASN A 4 29.25 -24.36 -34.43
CA ASN A 4 30.37 -23.44 -34.57
C ASN A 4 30.33 -22.41 -33.44
N LEU A 5 31.49 -21.96 -32.94
CA LEU A 5 31.60 -20.99 -31.84
C LEU A 5 30.67 -19.78 -32.02
N GLN A 6 30.45 -19.34 -33.24
CA GLN A 6 29.56 -18.23 -33.61
C GLN A 6 28.10 -18.56 -33.38
N GLN A 7 27.66 -19.78 -33.72
CA GLN A 7 26.28 -20.23 -33.43
C GLN A 7 26.06 -20.31 -31.91
N PHE A 8 27.04 -20.78 -31.16
CA PHE A 8 26.95 -20.79 -29.69
C PHE A 8 26.84 -19.37 -29.12
N LEU A 9 27.60 -18.40 -29.63
CA LEU A 9 27.55 -17.01 -29.19
C LEU A 9 26.19 -16.36 -29.51
N SER A 10 25.61 -16.61 -30.68
CA SER A 10 24.32 -16.09 -31.04
C SER A 10 23.19 -16.64 -30.15
N LEU A 11 23.24 -17.91 -29.77
CA LEU A 11 22.33 -18.57 -28.85
C LEU A 11 22.44 -17.98 -27.42
N LEU A 12 23.69 -17.72 -27.00
CA LEU A 12 23.95 -17.10 -25.69
C LEU A 12 23.40 -15.66 -25.63
N VAL A 13 23.55 -14.87 -26.69
CA VAL A 13 22.95 -13.53 -26.79
C VAL A 13 21.44 -13.56 -26.66
N CYS A 14 20.78 -14.54 -27.29
CA CYS A 14 19.34 -14.70 -27.20
C CYS A 14 18.89 -15.04 -25.77
N GLY A 15 19.61 -15.93 -25.08
CA GLY A 15 19.33 -16.24 -23.66
C GLY A 15 19.51 -15.04 -22.73
N ILE A 16 20.56 -14.25 -22.95
CA ILE A 16 20.81 -13.01 -22.19
C ILE A 16 19.71 -11.97 -22.45
N GLN A 17 19.25 -11.86 -23.70
CA GLN A 17 18.15 -10.96 -24.08
C GLN A 17 16.86 -11.28 -23.30
N LEU A 18 16.45 -12.55 -23.29
CA LEU A 18 15.23 -12.98 -22.58
C LEU A 18 15.34 -12.73 -21.08
N TRP A 19 16.48 -13.01 -20.50
CA TRP A 19 16.76 -12.72 -19.09
C TRP A 19 16.79 -11.21 -18.81
N GLY A 20 17.40 -10.40 -19.69
CA GLY A 20 17.43 -8.94 -19.59
C GLY A 20 16.04 -8.31 -19.64
N ALA A 21 15.16 -8.82 -20.49
CA ALA A 21 13.76 -8.40 -20.53
C ALA A 21 13.04 -8.66 -19.19
N ALA A 22 13.21 -9.84 -18.61
CA ALA A 22 12.64 -10.18 -17.31
C ALA A 22 13.20 -9.29 -16.18
N LEU A 23 14.52 -9.08 -16.16
CA LEU A 23 15.22 -8.24 -15.19
C LEU A 23 14.69 -6.80 -15.19
N THR A 24 14.30 -6.27 -16.36
CA THR A 24 13.71 -4.93 -16.50
C THR A 24 12.49 -4.75 -15.64
N TYR A 25 11.65 -5.78 -15.52
CA TYR A 25 10.43 -5.76 -14.71
C TYR A 25 10.62 -6.22 -13.27
N TRP A 26 11.66 -7.01 -12.96
CA TRP A 26 11.95 -7.43 -11.58
C TRP A 26 12.56 -6.29 -10.75
N LEU A 27 13.38 -5.44 -11.35
CA LEU A 27 14.12 -4.40 -10.64
C LEU A 27 13.25 -3.37 -9.88
N PRO A 28 12.08 -2.94 -10.36
CA PRO A 28 11.22 -2.01 -9.63
C PRO A 28 10.36 -2.66 -8.54
N LEU A 29 10.38 -3.99 -8.41
CA LEU A 29 9.55 -4.76 -7.47
C LEU A 29 10.27 -4.99 -6.13
N ARG A 30 9.53 -5.42 -5.12
CA ARG A 30 10.10 -5.90 -3.86
C ARG A 30 10.86 -7.20 -4.11
N HIS A 31 12.14 -7.20 -3.75
CA HIS A 31 13.04 -8.34 -4.01
C HIS A 31 12.93 -9.42 -2.94
N SER A 32 13.07 -10.68 -3.36
CA SER A 32 13.30 -11.80 -2.45
C SER A 32 14.70 -11.74 -1.83
N PRO A 33 14.94 -12.35 -0.66
CA PRO A 33 16.29 -12.43 -0.09
C PRO A 33 17.25 -13.09 -1.08
N HIS A 34 18.48 -12.55 -1.20
CA HIS A 34 19.50 -12.98 -2.16
C HIS A 34 19.10 -12.83 -3.63
N PHE A 35 18.40 -11.74 -3.96
CA PHE A 35 17.87 -11.46 -5.31
C PHE A 35 18.89 -11.70 -6.44
N TRP A 36 20.10 -11.12 -6.35
CA TRP A 36 21.11 -11.25 -7.41
C TRP A 36 21.59 -12.67 -7.63
N GLN A 37 21.72 -13.46 -6.55
CA GLN A 37 22.09 -14.87 -6.67
C GLN A 37 21.01 -15.68 -7.37
N ARG A 38 19.74 -15.46 -7.02
CA ARG A 38 18.59 -16.12 -7.66
C ARG A 38 18.45 -15.69 -9.12
N ALA A 39 18.58 -14.41 -9.42
CA ALA A 39 18.53 -13.90 -10.79
C ALA A 39 19.62 -14.51 -11.67
N LEU A 40 20.86 -14.65 -11.18
CA LEU A 40 21.95 -15.32 -11.88
C LEU A 40 21.69 -16.83 -12.05
N LEU A 41 21.15 -17.50 -11.03
CA LEU A 41 20.74 -18.91 -11.15
C LEU A 41 19.65 -19.11 -12.21
N CYS A 42 18.73 -18.18 -12.36
CA CYS A 42 17.69 -18.23 -13.38
C CYS A 42 18.22 -18.00 -14.81
N LEU A 43 19.41 -17.40 -14.98
CA LEU A 43 20.06 -17.26 -16.28
C LEU A 43 20.51 -18.62 -16.84
N ILE A 44 20.99 -19.53 -16.00
CA ILE A 44 21.53 -20.83 -16.43
C ILE A 44 20.52 -21.66 -17.23
N PRO A 45 19.29 -21.92 -16.77
CA PRO A 45 18.27 -22.63 -17.56
C PRO A 45 17.69 -21.81 -18.72
N SER A 46 17.75 -20.48 -18.70
CA SER A 46 17.23 -19.66 -19.78
C SER A 46 18.02 -19.82 -21.09
N ILE A 47 19.32 -20.14 -21.01
CA ILE A 47 20.18 -20.38 -22.18
C ILE A 47 19.75 -21.63 -22.96
N PRO A 48 19.72 -22.85 -22.38
CA PRO A 48 19.26 -24.03 -23.11
C PRO A 48 17.81 -23.92 -23.56
N LEU A 49 16.95 -23.23 -22.80
CA LEU A 49 15.57 -23.03 -23.16
C LEU A 49 15.39 -22.11 -24.37
N SER A 50 16.17 -21.02 -24.45
CA SER A 50 16.21 -20.15 -25.65
C SER A 50 16.80 -20.87 -26.86
N THR A 51 17.81 -21.74 -26.66
CA THR A 51 18.34 -22.56 -27.76
C THR A 51 17.30 -23.53 -28.31
N PHE A 52 16.50 -24.12 -27.43
CA PHE A 52 15.41 -25.00 -27.81
C PHE A 52 14.30 -24.26 -28.58
N LEU A 53 13.94 -23.04 -28.14
CA LEU A 53 13.00 -22.17 -28.84
C LEU A 53 13.47 -21.86 -30.27
N LEU A 54 14.71 -21.38 -30.41
CA LEU A 54 15.29 -21.06 -31.71
C LEU A 54 15.37 -22.29 -32.61
N TRP A 55 15.79 -23.45 -32.07
CA TRP A 55 15.80 -24.70 -32.82
C TRP A 55 14.39 -25.07 -33.31
N ALA A 56 13.36 -24.93 -32.49
CA ALA A 56 11.97 -25.20 -32.85
C ALA A 56 11.46 -24.23 -33.94
N ASP A 57 11.90 -22.97 -33.94
CA ASP A 57 11.51 -21.97 -34.92
C ASP A 57 12.18 -22.17 -36.30
N TYR A 58 13.48 -22.57 -36.32
CA TYR A 58 14.23 -22.75 -37.56
C TYR A 58 14.07 -24.14 -38.19
N THR A 59 13.60 -25.14 -37.44
CA THR A 59 13.34 -26.45 -38.02
C THR A 59 11.93 -26.50 -38.64
N PRO A 60 11.70 -27.30 -39.70
CA PRO A 60 10.36 -27.55 -40.20
C PRO A 60 9.55 -28.43 -39.24
N SER A 61 9.51 -28.01 -37.98
CA SER A 61 8.81 -28.68 -36.91
C SER A 61 7.31 -28.42 -36.97
N SER A 62 6.52 -29.35 -36.42
CA SER A 62 5.09 -29.14 -36.30
C SER A 62 4.76 -27.90 -35.43
N LEU A 63 3.69 -27.20 -35.78
CA LEU A 63 3.19 -26.06 -34.99
C LEU A 63 3.05 -26.40 -33.49
N PHE A 64 2.68 -27.63 -33.17
CA PHE A 64 2.55 -28.15 -31.82
C PHE A 64 3.88 -28.14 -31.05
N LEU A 65 5.00 -28.49 -31.71
CA LEU A 65 6.31 -28.48 -31.04
C LEU A 65 6.75 -27.05 -30.73
N ARG A 66 6.52 -26.09 -31.64
CA ARG A 66 6.80 -24.66 -31.40
C ARG A 66 5.94 -24.12 -30.26
N ALA A 67 4.62 -24.34 -30.31
CA ALA A 67 3.73 -23.92 -29.23
C ALA A 67 4.14 -24.52 -27.87
N GLY A 68 4.51 -25.79 -27.84
CA GLY A 68 5.01 -26.45 -26.63
C GLY A 68 6.29 -25.82 -26.08
N ALA A 69 7.24 -25.44 -26.96
CA ALA A 69 8.46 -24.74 -26.56
C ALA A 69 8.16 -23.37 -25.94
N TYR A 70 7.24 -22.61 -26.53
CA TYR A 70 6.82 -21.30 -25.95
C TYR A 70 6.09 -21.46 -24.63
N ILE A 71 5.23 -22.46 -24.48
CA ILE A 71 4.55 -22.75 -23.20
C ILE A 71 5.57 -23.09 -22.12
N LEU A 72 6.55 -23.94 -22.43
CA LEU A 72 7.62 -24.30 -21.49
C LEU A 72 8.42 -23.07 -21.06
N PHE A 73 8.73 -22.20 -22.01
CA PHE A 73 9.40 -20.93 -21.73
C PHE A 73 8.56 -20.00 -20.84
N CYS A 74 7.26 -19.86 -21.12
CA CYS A 74 6.35 -19.07 -20.28
C CYS A 74 6.31 -19.60 -18.85
N MET A 75 6.20 -20.92 -18.67
CA MET A 75 6.23 -21.55 -17.34
C MET A 75 7.51 -21.26 -16.59
N TRP A 76 8.65 -21.33 -17.28
CA TRP A 76 9.93 -20.97 -16.72
C TRP A 76 10.00 -19.50 -16.27
N MET A 77 9.55 -18.58 -17.11
CA MET A 77 9.53 -17.14 -16.80
C MET A 77 8.65 -16.80 -15.59
N ILE A 78 7.52 -17.47 -15.43
CA ILE A 78 6.65 -17.34 -14.26
C ILE A 78 7.38 -17.81 -13.00
N PHE A 79 8.00 -18.99 -13.07
CA PHE A 79 8.77 -19.54 -11.95
C PHE A 79 9.96 -18.64 -11.57
N ALA A 80 10.70 -18.14 -12.53
CA ALA A 80 11.82 -17.23 -12.33
C ALA A 80 11.36 -15.91 -11.68
N SER A 81 10.25 -15.33 -12.15
CA SER A 81 9.66 -14.11 -11.58
C SER A 81 9.22 -14.31 -10.14
N HIS A 82 8.54 -15.42 -9.83
CA HIS A 82 8.14 -15.77 -8.45
C HIS A 82 9.35 -15.99 -7.53
N SER A 83 10.40 -16.61 -8.03
CA SER A 83 11.62 -16.90 -7.23
C SER A 83 12.43 -15.66 -6.91
N CYS A 84 12.51 -14.70 -7.84
CA CYS A 84 13.32 -13.49 -7.71
C CYS A 84 12.61 -12.35 -6.98
N THR A 85 11.27 -12.32 -7.00
CA THR A 85 10.46 -11.24 -6.42
C THR A 85 9.55 -11.76 -5.31
N GLN A 86 9.00 -10.85 -4.46
CA GLN A 86 8.04 -11.19 -3.42
C GLN A 86 6.59 -11.17 -3.96
N LEU A 87 6.40 -11.53 -5.23
CA LEU A 87 5.09 -11.61 -5.84
C LEU A 87 4.42 -12.96 -5.56
N ASP A 88 3.11 -12.94 -5.44
CA ASP A 88 2.28 -14.14 -5.53
C ASP A 88 2.30 -14.72 -6.97
N TRP A 89 1.78 -15.92 -7.15
CA TRP A 89 1.76 -16.58 -8.47
C TRP A 89 1.01 -15.75 -9.54
N SER A 90 0.00 -15.00 -9.14
CA SER A 90 -0.77 -14.12 -10.01
C SER A 90 0.07 -12.96 -10.51
N GLY A 91 0.76 -12.27 -9.60
CA GLY A 91 1.68 -11.19 -9.91
C GLY A 91 2.89 -11.64 -10.72
N ALA A 92 3.45 -12.83 -10.40
CA ALA A 92 4.58 -13.42 -11.12
C ALA A 92 4.20 -13.74 -12.58
N ASN A 93 3.00 -14.31 -12.81
CA ASN A 93 2.47 -14.57 -14.15
C ASN A 93 2.32 -13.25 -14.94
N TYR A 94 1.75 -12.23 -14.35
CA TYR A 94 1.59 -10.93 -14.97
C TYR A 94 2.93 -10.28 -15.34
N CYS A 95 3.90 -10.32 -14.43
CA CYS A 95 5.25 -9.85 -14.66
C CYS A 95 5.94 -10.62 -15.80
N ALA A 96 5.76 -11.95 -15.85
CA ALA A 96 6.32 -12.80 -16.90
C ALA A 96 5.72 -12.47 -18.27
N ILE A 97 4.40 -12.22 -18.37
CA ILE A 97 3.75 -11.79 -19.62
C ILE A 97 4.43 -10.54 -20.17
N TRP A 98 4.60 -9.50 -19.35
CA TRP A 98 5.27 -8.28 -19.77
C TRP A 98 6.73 -8.51 -20.19
N GLY A 99 7.48 -9.34 -19.45
CA GLY A 99 8.85 -9.71 -19.80
C GLY A 99 8.92 -10.42 -21.16
N ILE A 100 8.02 -11.37 -21.42
CA ILE A 100 7.96 -12.12 -22.67
C ILE A 100 7.57 -11.19 -23.84
N LEU A 101 6.51 -10.39 -23.68
CA LEU A 101 6.10 -9.45 -24.72
C LEU A 101 7.21 -8.47 -25.08
N SER A 102 7.89 -7.93 -24.09
CA SER A 102 9.01 -7.01 -24.30
C SER A 102 10.19 -7.68 -25.00
N ALA A 103 10.50 -8.93 -24.67
CA ALA A 103 11.56 -9.70 -25.31
C ALA A 103 11.25 -9.94 -26.79
N LEU A 104 10.06 -10.42 -27.10
CA LEU A 104 9.63 -10.71 -28.46
C LEU A 104 9.55 -9.44 -29.32
N THR A 105 8.97 -8.36 -28.79
CA THR A 105 8.90 -7.07 -29.50
C THR A 105 10.29 -6.49 -29.76
N THR A 106 11.21 -6.56 -28.80
CA THR A 106 12.57 -6.05 -28.99
C THR A 106 13.34 -6.87 -30.00
N PHE A 107 13.08 -8.19 -30.06
CA PHE A 107 13.65 -9.07 -31.10
C PHE A 107 13.13 -8.70 -32.50
N GLU A 108 11.83 -8.46 -32.67
CA GLU A 108 11.25 -8.02 -33.94
C GLU A 108 11.78 -6.65 -34.38
N LEU A 109 11.92 -5.70 -33.46
CA LEU A 109 12.54 -4.40 -33.75
C LEU A 109 13.98 -4.53 -34.23
N TRP A 110 14.74 -5.46 -33.64
CA TRP A 110 16.10 -5.78 -34.12
C TRP A 110 16.08 -6.34 -35.55
N GLN A 111 15.20 -7.30 -35.85
CA GLN A 111 15.06 -7.87 -37.19
C GLN A 111 14.67 -6.79 -38.20
N PHE A 112 13.75 -5.90 -37.84
CA PHE A 112 13.36 -4.77 -38.67
C PHE A 112 14.53 -3.80 -38.92
N LEU A 113 15.32 -3.49 -37.90
CA LEU A 113 16.53 -2.65 -38.05
C LEU A 113 17.54 -3.28 -39.02
N VAL A 114 17.83 -4.56 -38.86
CA VAL A 114 18.73 -5.30 -39.79
C VAL A 114 18.21 -5.28 -41.21
N TRP A 115 16.90 -5.44 -41.38
CA TRP A 115 16.26 -5.34 -42.71
C TRP A 115 16.38 -3.92 -43.31
N CYS A 116 16.18 -2.86 -42.51
CA CYS A 116 16.37 -1.48 -42.95
C CYS A 116 17.82 -1.20 -43.39
N LEU A 117 18.81 -1.65 -42.61
CA LEU A 117 20.22 -1.49 -42.91
C LEU A 117 20.61 -2.21 -44.25
N ALA A 118 20.04 -3.38 -44.49
CA ALA A 118 20.22 -4.10 -45.74
C ALA A 118 19.65 -3.35 -46.98
N GLN A 119 18.59 -2.52 -46.81
CA GLN A 119 18.07 -1.67 -47.91
C GLN A 119 19.05 -0.56 -48.30
N VAL A 120 19.89 -0.09 -47.37
CA VAL A 120 20.90 0.98 -47.56
C VAL A 120 22.26 0.38 -47.98
N ASN A 121 22.29 -0.88 -48.38
CA ASN A 121 23.53 -1.64 -48.74
C ASN A 121 24.53 -1.79 -47.59
N ILE A 122 24.10 -1.65 -46.34
CA ILE A 122 24.89 -1.97 -45.17
C ILE A 122 24.56 -3.41 -44.78
N PHE A 123 25.37 -4.36 -45.27
CA PHE A 123 25.18 -5.77 -44.92
C PHE A 123 25.83 -6.07 -43.55
N LEU A 124 24.98 -6.20 -42.54
CA LEU A 124 25.39 -6.74 -41.24
C LEU A 124 25.38 -8.26 -41.35
N SER A 125 26.55 -8.88 -41.53
CA SER A 125 26.64 -10.34 -41.39
C SER A 125 26.54 -10.66 -39.90
N LEU A 126 25.43 -11.28 -39.50
CA LEU A 126 25.13 -11.69 -38.10
C LEU A 126 26.21 -12.64 -37.52
N ASP A 127 27.07 -13.19 -38.38
CA ASP A 127 28.16 -14.07 -38.01
C ASP A 127 29.43 -13.33 -37.54
N GLN A 128 29.46 -12.00 -37.60
CA GLN A 128 30.60 -11.22 -37.14
C GLN A 128 30.47 -10.83 -35.65
N PRO A 129 31.52 -10.85 -34.85
CA PRO A 129 31.51 -10.44 -33.44
C PRO A 129 31.01 -8.99 -33.24
N SER A 130 31.28 -8.11 -34.22
CA SER A 130 30.80 -6.72 -34.22
C SER A 130 29.27 -6.61 -34.30
N ALA A 131 28.61 -7.47 -35.06
CA ALA A 131 27.16 -7.50 -35.18
C ALA A 131 26.51 -8.02 -33.90
N LEU A 132 27.10 -9.01 -33.23
CA LEU A 132 26.62 -9.48 -31.92
C LEU A 132 26.78 -8.42 -30.84
N LEU A 133 27.86 -7.66 -30.85
CA LEU A 133 28.07 -6.54 -29.92
C LEU A 133 27.00 -5.45 -30.17
N LEU A 134 26.75 -5.09 -31.42
CA LEU A 134 25.72 -4.11 -31.78
C LEU A 134 24.33 -4.57 -31.35
N GLN A 135 23.99 -5.85 -31.50
CA GLN A 135 22.77 -6.47 -31.05
C GLN A 135 22.60 -6.36 -29.52
N LEU A 136 23.64 -6.68 -28.76
CA LEU A 136 23.63 -6.55 -27.28
C LEU A 136 23.43 -5.09 -26.85
N LEU A 137 24.12 -4.15 -27.49
CA LEU A 137 23.97 -2.72 -27.21
C LEU A 137 22.52 -2.25 -27.51
N PHE A 138 21.95 -2.67 -28.62
CA PHE A 138 20.58 -2.37 -28.98
C PHE A 138 19.59 -2.90 -27.92
N PHE A 139 19.73 -4.14 -27.50
CA PHE A 139 18.86 -4.71 -26.45
C PHE A 139 19.05 -4.01 -25.13
N ALA A 140 20.27 -3.69 -24.72
CA ALA A 140 20.53 -2.95 -23.49
C ALA A 140 19.87 -1.56 -23.52
N ALA A 141 19.99 -0.85 -24.64
CA ALA A 141 19.33 0.47 -24.82
C ALA A 141 17.82 0.37 -24.78
N ALA A 142 17.23 -0.61 -25.48
CA ALA A 142 15.79 -0.84 -25.51
C ALA A 142 15.24 -1.19 -24.11
N TYR A 143 15.91 -2.04 -23.36
CA TYR A 143 15.50 -2.41 -22.00
C TYR A 143 15.69 -1.28 -20.99
N CYS A 144 16.73 -0.46 -21.17
CA CYS A 144 16.91 0.74 -20.37
C CYS A 144 15.75 1.74 -20.61
N LEU A 145 15.36 1.93 -21.87
CA LEU A 145 14.21 2.76 -22.24
C LEU A 145 12.90 2.22 -21.66
N LEU A 146 12.62 0.93 -21.83
CA LEU A 146 11.43 0.27 -21.28
C LEU A 146 11.38 0.34 -19.76
N ARG A 147 12.52 0.25 -19.09
CA ARG A 147 12.59 0.42 -17.64
C ARG A 147 12.12 1.81 -17.19
N VAL A 148 12.58 2.85 -17.87
CA VAL A 148 12.25 4.24 -17.49
C VAL A 148 10.81 4.58 -17.86
N THR A 149 10.33 4.14 -19.02
CA THR A 149 9.01 4.54 -19.54
C THR A 149 7.87 3.67 -19.02
N VAL A 150 8.05 2.37 -18.93
CA VAL A 150 6.98 1.41 -18.66
C VAL A 150 7.15 0.70 -17.32
N ALA A 151 8.27 0.02 -17.11
CA ALA A 151 8.44 -0.86 -15.96
C ALA A 151 8.47 -0.13 -14.62
N HIS A 152 8.95 1.11 -14.58
CA HIS A 152 8.98 1.93 -13.36
C HIS A 152 7.58 2.41 -12.93
N SER A 153 6.68 2.67 -13.88
CA SER A 153 5.33 3.20 -13.60
C SER A 153 4.30 2.15 -13.23
N MET A 154 4.53 0.89 -13.57
CA MET A 154 3.56 -0.20 -13.41
C MET A 154 3.31 -0.67 -11.97
N PRO A 155 4.32 -0.93 -11.12
CA PRO A 155 4.06 -1.42 -9.77
C PRO A 155 3.53 -0.31 -8.87
N TYR A 156 2.59 -0.67 -8.00
CA TYR A 156 2.15 0.16 -6.90
C TYR A 156 2.79 -0.36 -5.60
N GLU A 157 3.52 0.49 -4.88
CA GLU A 157 4.28 0.10 -3.67
C GLU A 157 5.20 -1.12 -3.83
N GLY A 158 5.73 -1.34 -5.05
CA GLY A 158 6.64 -2.45 -5.34
C GLY A 158 5.98 -3.83 -5.46
N SER A 159 4.67 -3.88 -5.66
CA SER A 159 3.89 -5.10 -5.90
C SER A 159 2.82 -4.89 -6.98
N TYR A 160 2.27 -5.99 -7.51
CA TYR A 160 1.12 -5.97 -8.41
C TYR A 160 -0.11 -6.49 -7.66
N HIS A 161 -1.12 -5.64 -7.46
CA HIS A 161 -2.42 -6.05 -6.93
C HIS A 161 -3.36 -6.44 -8.08
N ILE A 162 -3.27 -7.69 -8.51
CA ILE A 162 -3.95 -8.19 -9.70
C ILE A 162 -5.18 -8.99 -9.32
N GLY A 163 -6.35 -8.51 -9.76
CA GLY A 163 -7.60 -9.25 -9.63
C GLY A 163 -7.72 -10.38 -10.66
N PRO A 164 -8.55 -11.41 -10.39
CA PRO A 164 -8.69 -12.57 -11.28
C PRO A 164 -9.17 -12.19 -12.70
N ARG A 165 -10.00 -11.19 -12.85
CA ARG A 165 -10.46 -10.69 -14.17
C ARG A 165 -9.32 -10.06 -14.97
N GLN A 166 -8.45 -9.31 -14.32
CA GLN A 166 -7.27 -8.70 -14.92
C GLN A 166 -6.28 -9.77 -15.38
N GLN A 167 -6.06 -10.79 -14.57
CA GLN A 167 -5.17 -11.89 -14.91
C GLN A 167 -5.67 -12.66 -16.15
N ILE A 168 -6.96 -12.99 -16.20
CA ILE A 168 -7.54 -13.68 -17.38
C ILE A 168 -7.36 -12.84 -18.65
N SER A 169 -7.66 -11.55 -18.62
CA SER A 169 -7.50 -10.69 -19.79
C SER A 169 -6.04 -10.51 -20.21
N ALA A 170 -5.09 -10.45 -19.25
CA ALA A 170 -3.67 -10.40 -19.56
C ALA A 170 -3.17 -11.69 -20.22
N ILE A 171 -3.64 -12.85 -19.75
CA ILE A 171 -3.32 -14.16 -20.36
C ILE A 171 -3.88 -14.24 -21.80
N ILE A 172 -5.11 -13.77 -22.02
CA ILE A 172 -5.71 -13.75 -23.36
C ILE A 172 -4.92 -12.84 -24.30
N LEU A 173 -4.61 -11.61 -23.88
CA LEU A 173 -3.83 -10.64 -24.67
C LEU A 173 -2.41 -11.15 -24.95
N GLY A 174 -1.73 -11.69 -23.94
CA GLY A 174 -0.40 -12.28 -24.06
C GLY A 174 -0.40 -13.50 -24.98
N GLY A 175 -1.37 -14.39 -24.85
CA GLY A 175 -1.54 -15.56 -25.73
C GLY A 175 -1.83 -15.15 -27.17
N MET A 176 -2.67 -14.15 -27.40
CA MET A 176 -2.95 -13.60 -28.72
C MET A 176 -1.68 -12.98 -29.34
N PHE A 177 -0.89 -12.25 -28.56
CA PHE A 177 0.38 -11.71 -29.03
C PHE A 177 1.36 -12.82 -29.45
N VAL A 178 1.54 -13.86 -28.65
CA VAL A 178 2.42 -15.00 -28.98
C VAL A 178 1.92 -15.71 -30.23
N LEU A 179 0.62 -15.88 -30.42
CA LEU A 179 0.05 -16.46 -31.62
C LEU A 179 0.36 -15.62 -32.88
N LEU A 180 0.20 -14.31 -32.79
CA LEU A 180 0.54 -13.39 -33.88
C LEU A 180 2.06 -13.43 -34.17
N PHE A 181 2.92 -13.51 -33.17
CA PHE A 181 4.36 -13.67 -33.33
C PHE A 181 4.70 -14.98 -34.06
N LEU A 182 4.11 -16.11 -33.68
CA LEU A 182 4.32 -17.40 -34.32
C LEU A 182 3.86 -17.39 -35.80
N THR A 183 2.74 -16.74 -36.08
CA THR A 183 2.25 -16.60 -37.47
C THR A 183 3.19 -15.73 -38.31
N MET A 184 3.71 -14.65 -37.75
CA MET A 184 4.69 -13.78 -38.40
C MET A 184 5.98 -14.55 -38.74
N GLN A 185 6.53 -15.31 -37.81
CA GLN A 185 7.73 -16.13 -38.00
C GLN A 185 7.50 -17.22 -39.10
N THR A 186 6.32 -17.85 -39.13
CA THR A 186 6.02 -18.83 -40.18
C THR A 186 5.96 -18.19 -41.55
N VAL A 187 5.36 -17.04 -41.73
CA VAL A 187 5.28 -16.30 -42.98
C VAL A 187 6.66 -15.88 -43.48
N THR A 188 7.52 -15.36 -42.60
CA THR A 188 8.89 -14.94 -42.96
C THR A 188 9.76 -16.13 -43.37
N ASN A 189 9.59 -17.31 -42.75
CA ASN A 189 10.39 -18.52 -43.02
C ASN A 189 9.90 -19.30 -44.26
N THR A 190 8.69 -19.10 -44.75
CA THR A 190 8.13 -19.86 -45.89
C THR A 190 8.59 -19.38 -47.27
N GLY A 191 9.48 -18.39 -47.35
CA GLY A 191 10.02 -17.89 -48.63
C GLY A 191 8.98 -17.26 -49.57
N VAL A 192 7.89 -16.77 -49.03
CA VAL A 192 6.85 -16.03 -49.76
C VAL A 192 7.46 -14.80 -50.44
N SER A 193 6.98 -14.46 -51.64
CA SER A 193 7.51 -13.31 -52.38
C SER A 193 7.53 -12.05 -51.52
N ARG A 194 8.56 -11.23 -51.72
CA ARG A 194 8.83 -10.03 -50.88
C ARG A 194 7.64 -9.08 -50.82
N GLU A 195 6.90 -8.91 -51.91
CA GLU A 195 5.72 -8.05 -51.97
C GLU A 195 4.54 -8.60 -51.16
N THR A 196 4.27 -9.89 -51.25
CA THR A 196 3.22 -10.56 -50.45
C THR A 196 3.55 -10.61 -48.98
N SER A 197 4.84 -10.75 -48.61
CA SER A 197 5.29 -10.70 -47.21
C SER A 197 4.94 -9.37 -46.53
N ILE A 198 5.12 -8.24 -47.22
CA ILE A 198 4.83 -6.91 -46.63
C ILE A 198 3.34 -6.78 -46.29
N PHE A 199 2.44 -7.23 -47.19
CA PHE A 199 0.99 -7.15 -46.97
C PHE A 199 0.49 -8.01 -45.79
N VAL A 200 1.26 -9.00 -45.35
CA VAL A 200 0.90 -9.85 -44.19
C VAL A 200 1.63 -9.39 -42.94
N VAL A 201 2.92 -9.06 -43.03
CA VAL A 201 3.77 -8.71 -41.89
C VAL A 201 3.33 -7.38 -41.26
N VAL A 202 3.01 -6.35 -42.06
CA VAL A 202 2.61 -5.04 -41.53
C VAL A 202 1.32 -5.10 -40.71
N PRO A 203 0.20 -5.72 -41.17
CA PRO A 203 -0.97 -5.88 -40.33
C PRO A 203 -0.73 -6.70 -39.06
N LEU A 204 0.08 -7.76 -39.10
CA LEU A 204 0.41 -8.56 -37.93
C LEU A 204 1.19 -7.72 -36.89
N ALA A 205 2.18 -6.95 -37.32
CA ALA A 205 2.92 -6.06 -36.46
C ALA A 205 2.05 -4.98 -35.81
N LEU A 206 1.08 -4.42 -36.59
CA LEU A 206 0.11 -3.47 -36.03
C LEU A 206 -0.83 -4.13 -35.01
N CYS A 207 -1.25 -5.38 -35.22
CA CYS A 207 -2.03 -6.12 -34.23
C CYS A 207 -1.24 -6.41 -32.97
N GLN A 208 0.05 -6.71 -33.04
CA GLN A 208 0.93 -6.89 -31.89
C GLN A 208 1.07 -5.58 -31.10
N LEU A 209 1.29 -4.46 -31.80
CA LEU A 209 1.35 -3.14 -31.16
C LEU A 209 0.04 -2.82 -30.45
N TYR A 210 -1.09 -3.17 -31.08
CA TYR A 210 -2.41 -3.00 -30.46
C TYR A 210 -2.57 -3.85 -29.19
N CYS A 211 -2.10 -5.10 -29.17
CA CYS A 211 -2.14 -5.93 -27.97
C CYS A 211 -1.33 -5.31 -26.82
N ILE A 212 -0.14 -4.79 -27.11
CA ILE A 212 0.71 -4.12 -26.10
C ILE A 212 0.02 -2.87 -25.57
N THR A 213 -0.52 -2.03 -26.44
CA THR A 213 -1.21 -0.81 -26.02
C THR A 213 -2.46 -1.10 -25.20
N LEU A 214 -3.24 -2.11 -25.55
CA LEU A 214 -4.38 -2.56 -24.74
C LEU A 214 -3.96 -3.05 -23.37
N LEU A 215 -2.90 -3.86 -23.29
CA LEU A 215 -2.38 -4.36 -22.01
C LEU A 215 -1.86 -3.21 -21.14
N TYR A 216 -1.19 -2.22 -21.74
CA TYR A 216 -0.73 -1.02 -21.03
C TYR A 216 -1.89 -0.19 -20.49
N LEU A 217 -2.88 0.13 -21.34
CA LEU A 217 -4.08 0.88 -20.94
C LEU A 217 -4.84 0.15 -19.82
N GLN A 218 -4.97 -1.17 -19.96
CA GLN A 218 -5.59 -2.00 -18.92
C GLN A 218 -4.84 -1.86 -17.59
N THR A 219 -3.51 -1.90 -17.59
CA THR A 219 -2.68 -1.76 -16.39
C THR A 219 -2.93 -0.42 -15.69
N GLU A 220 -2.92 0.67 -16.47
CA GLU A 220 -3.17 2.02 -15.94
C GLU A 220 -4.60 2.18 -15.38
N LEU A 221 -5.61 1.63 -16.07
CA LEU A 221 -7.00 1.67 -15.60
C LEU A 221 -7.17 0.92 -14.27
N PHE A 222 -6.59 -0.27 -14.13
CA PHE A 222 -6.69 -1.03 -12.90
C PHE A 222 -5.92 -0.40 -11.76
N LYS A 223 -4.74 0.18 -12.03
CA LYS A 223 -3.97 0.95 -11.05
C LYS A 223 -4.79 2.15 -10.54
N LYS A 224 -5.40 2.91 -11.45
CA LYS A 224 -6.27 4.03 -11.10
C LYS A 224 -7.47 3.58 -10.25
N ALA A 225 -8.15 2.50 -10.64
CA ALA A 225 -9.27 1.95 -9.89
C ALA A 225 -8.87 1.46 -8.48
N ALA A 226 -7.68 0.86 -8.33
CA ALA A 226 -7.15 0.47 -7.03
C ALA A 226 -6.89 1.69 -6.13
N MET A 227 -6.27 2.74 -6.67
CA MET A 227 -6.02 4.00 -5.95
C MET A 227 -7.32 4.70 -5.55
N GLU A 228 -8.33 4.74 -6.45
CA GLU A 228 -9.65 5.31 -6.14
C GLU A 228 -10.35 4.53 -5.01
N LYS A 229 -10.27 3.20 -5.03
CA LYS A 229 -10.84 2.37 -3.96
C LYS A 229 -10.19 2.65 -2.61
N GLU A 230 -8.88 2.78 -2.57
CA GLU A 230 -8.13 3.11 -1.35
C GLU A 230 -8.51 4.51 -0.85
N MET A 231 -8.54 5.51 -1.74
CA MET A 231 -8.96 6.86 -1.41
C MET A 231 -10.38 6.90 -0.85
N ASN A 232 -11.32 6.18 -1.47
CA ASN A 232 -12.70 6.10 -1.00
C ASN A 232 -12.80 5.45 0.39
N SER A 233 -11.99 4.41 0.67
CA SER A 233 -11.94 3.78 1.99
C SER A 233 -11.42 4.73 3.07
N LEU A 234 -10.38 5.51 2.76
CA LEU A 234 -9.86 6.56 3.65
C LEU A 234 -10.88 7.66 3.91
N ASN A 235 -11.57 8.13 2.87
CA ASN A 235 -12.62 9.13 2.99
C ASN A 235 -13.78 8.63 3.88
N MET A 236 -14.21 7.38 3.72
CA MET A 236 -15.22 6.78 4.58
C MET A 236 -14.79 6.73 6.06
N LEU A 237 -13.52 6.39 6.35
CA LEU A 237 -13.00 6.41 7.72
C LEU A 237 -13.00 7.83 8.30
N TYR A 238 -12.57 8.82 7.51
CA TYR A 238 -12.58 10.22 7.92
C TYR A 238 -13.99 10.73 8.22
N GLU A 239 -14.95 10.47 7.35
CA GLU A 239 -16.35 10.85 7.56
C GLU A 239 -16.96 10.16 8.79
N ARG A 240 -16.61 8.90 9.04
CA ARG A 240 -17.05 8.18 10.25
C ARG A 240 -16.51 8.83 11.53
N GLN A 241 -15.24 9.21 11.56
CA GLN A 241 -14.64 9.92 12.69
C GLN A 241 -15.32 11.27 12.92
N ARG A 242 -15.58 12.02 11.85
CA ARG A 242 -16.29 13.29 11.91
C ARG A 242 -17.71 13.15 12.46
N GLN A 243 -18.44 12.11 12.03
CA GLN A 243 -19.77 11.81 12.55
C GLN A 243 -19.75 11.46 14.05
N GLN A 244 -18.78 10.64 14.49
CA GLN A 244 -18.63 10.32 15.91
C GLN A 244 -18.43 11.58 16.75
N TYR A 245 -17.55 12.49 16.33
CA TYR A 245 -17.37 13.77 16.99
C TYR A 245 -18.68 14.59 17.07
N GLN A 246 -19.43 14.67 15.96
CA GLN A 246 -20.70 15.43 15.95
C GLN A 246 -21.75 14.82 16.88
N VAL A 247 -21.83 13.50 16.97
CA VAL A 247 -22.73 12.81 17.89
C VAL A 247 -22.32 13.08 19.34
N ALA A 248 -21.03 12.95 19.68
CA ALA A 248 -20.52 13.24 21.01
C ALA A 248 -20.79 14.70 21.42
N LYS A 249 -20.48 15.66 20.53
CA LYS A 249 -20.77 17.08 20.76
C LYS A 249 -22.24 17.33 21.05
N ARG A 250 -23.16 16.72 20.27
CA ARG A 250 -24.60 16.84 20.49
C ARG A 250 -25.04 16.25 21.83
N ASN A 251 -24.51 15.07 22.20
CA ASN A 251 -24.82 14.43 23.46
C ASN A 251 -24.40 15.29 24.65
N VAL A 252 -23.17 15.84 24.64
CA VAL A 252 -22.69 16.75 25.69
C VAL A 252 -23.55 17.99 25.79
N GLN A 253 -23.96 18.61 24.67
CA GLN A 253 -24.85 19.75 24.66
C GLN A 253 -26.23 19.41 25.27
N ILE A 254 -26.80 18.24 24.99
CA ILE A 254 -28.07 17.78 25.58
C ILE A 254 -27.92 17.61 27.10
N ILE A 255 -26.83 16.97 27.54
CA ILE A 255 -26.55 16.73 28.97
C ILE A 255 -26.42 18.07 29.70
N ASN A 256 -25.60 18.99 29.20
CA ASN A 256 -25.39 20.30 29.78
C ASN A 256 -26.72 21.09 29.92
N ARG A 257 -27.55 21.03 28.85
CA ARG A 257 -28.88 21.64 28.92
C ARG A 257 -29.77 21.01 29.99
N LYS A 258 -29.76 19.66 30.09
CA LYS A 258 -30.54 18.94 31.11
C LYS A 258 -30.05 19.22 32.54
N CYS A 259 -28.75 19.31 32.75
CA CYS A 259 -28.17 19.69 34.02
C CYS A 259 -28.57 21.12 34.41
N HIS A 260 -28.60 22.05 33.44
CA HIS A 260 -29.07 23.41 33.70
C HIS A 260 -30.57 23.46 34.07
N GLU A 261 -31.42 22.73 33.31
CA GLU A 261 -32.87 22.60 33.62
C GLU A 261 -33.07 22.03 35.04
N LEU A 262 -32.31 20.99 35.42
CA LEU A 262 -32.37 20.40 36.78
C LEU A 262 -31.95 21.39 37.87
N LYS A 263 -30.90 22.17 37.66
CA LYS A 263 -30.50 23.22 38.63
C LYS A 263 -31.59 24.26 38.85
N VAL A 264 -32.27 24.71 37.78
CA VAL A 264 -33.39 25.65 37.90
C VAL A 264 -34.51 25.02 38.70
N GLN A 265 -34.89 23.76 38.43
CA GLN A 265 -35.92 23.05 39.17
C GLN A 265 -35.60 22.87 40.67
N ILE A 266 -34.31 22.50 40.95
CA ILE A 266 -33.84 22.38 42.35
C ILE A 266 -33.92 23.74 43.06
N ALA A 267 -33.50 24.82 42.40
CA ALA A 267 -33.60 26.17 42.97
C ALA A 267 -35.02 26.61 43.26
N ASP A 268 -35.97 26.26 42.38
CA ASP A 268 -37.42 26.58 42.60
C ASP A 268 -38.00 25.72 43.72
N LEU A 269 -37.70 24.43 43.81
CA LEU A 269 -38.10 23.55 44.91
C LEU A 269 -37.54 24.03 46.24
N ARG A 270 -36.32 24.54 46.27
CA ARG A 270 -35.68 25.10 47.47
C ARG A 270 -36.40 26.33 48.02
N ARG A 271 -36.99 27.16 47.17
CA ARG A 271 -37.78 28.30 47.56
C ARG A 271 -39.12 27.90 48.21
N MET A 272 -39.63 26.70 47.88
CA MET A 272 -40.92 26.19 48.35
C MET A 272 -40.79 25.27 49.60
N ALA A 273 -39.57 24.85 49.96
CA ALA A 273 -39.35 23.82 50.98
C ALA A 273 -39.15 24.42 52.39
N PRO A 274 -40.04 24.19 53.36
CA PRO A 274 -39.92 24.67 54.73
C PRO A 274 -39.15 23.74 55.67
N ASN A 275 -38.68 22.55 55.20
CA ASN A 275 -38.17 21.50 56.08
C ASN A 275 -36.66 21.24 55.91
N ALA A 276 -35.87 21.16 56.99
CA ALA A 276 -34.41 21.01 56.98
C ALA A 276 -33.95 19.69 56.28
N ALA A 277 -34.73 18.60 56.44
CA ALA A 277 -34.39 17.32 55.81
C ALA A 277 -34.52 17.38 54.27
N LEU A 278 -35.51 18.09 53.74
CA LEU A 278 -35.71 18.28 52.32
C LEU A 278 -34.61 19.18 51.72
N GLN A 279 -34.15 20.19 52.50
CA GLN A 279 -33.02 21.03 52.07
C GLN A 279 -31.71 20.25 51.97
N GLN A 280 -31.48 19.25 52.80
CA GLN A 280 -30.33 18.40 52.71
C GLN A 280 -30.36 17.53 51.44
N SER A 281 -31.48 16.88 51.12
CA SER A 281 -31.66 16.09 49.90
C SER A 281 -31.55 16.96 48.64
N LEU A 282 -32.03 18.20 48.68
CA LEU A 282 -31.89 19.15 47.56
C LEU A 282 -30.41 19.61 47.39
N ASN A 283 -29.64 19.74 48.50
CA ASN A 283 -28.21 20.05 48.42
C ASN A 283 -27.42 18.89 47.82
N GLU A 284 -27.77 17.66 48.17
CA GLU A 284 -27.16 16.45 47.59
C GLU A 284 -27.46 16.33 46.11
N ALA A 285 -28.72 16.59 45.69
CA ALA A 285 -29.12 16.61 44.30
C ALA A 285 -28.45 17.74 43.48
N GLU A 286 -28.30 18.93 44.09
CA GLU A 286 -27.56 20.05 43.48
C GLU A 286 -26.08 19.75 43.36
N ALA A 287 -25.47 19.12 44.37
CA ALA A 287 -24.08 18.70 44.31
C ALA A 287 -23.83 17.68 43.19
N ALA A 288 -24.72 16.68 43.06
CA ALA A 288 -24.69 15.74 41.95
C ALA A 288 -24.88 16.45 40.59
N ALA A 289 -25.85 17.36 40.45
CA ALA A 289 -26.05 18.12 39.20
C ALA A 289 -24.85 19.05 38.88
N ARG A 290 -24.16 19.59 39.89
CA ARG A 290 -22.95 20.39 39.72
C ARG A 290 -21.77 19.56 39.24
N GLN A 291 -21.66 18.32 39.65
CA GLN A 291 -20.60 17.40 39.22
C GLN A 291 -20.69 17.13 37.71
N TYR A 292 -21.92 17.02 37.17
CA TYR A 292 -22.15 16.91 35.71
C TYR A 292 -21.98 18.24 34.96
N ASP A 293 -22.13 19.39 35.62
CA ASP A 293 -21.98 20.73 35.01
C ASP A 293 -20.53 21.28 35.15
N ALA A 294 -19.65 20.57 35.85
CA ALA A 294 -18.22 20.86 35.86
C ALA A 294 -17.62 20.53 34.48
N SER A 295 -18.19 21.20 33.44
CA SER A 295 -17.59 21.19 32.11
C SER A 295 -16.17 21.70 32.26
N THR A 296 -15.23 20.86 31.96
CA THR A 296 -13.82 21.18 31.92
C THR A 296 -13.60 22.32 30.94
N GLN A 297 -13.36 23.53 31.41
CA GLN A 297 -13.10 24.68 30.55
C GLN A 297 -11.60 24.69 30.22
N THR A 298 -11.20 23.91 29.20
CA THR A 298 -9.81 23.85 28.75
C THR A 298 -9.45 24.96 27.76
N GLY A 299 -10.43 25.73 27.27
CA GLY A 299 -10.26 26.70 26.19
C GLY A 299 -10.33 26.07 24.78
N SER A 300 -10.60 24.76 24.67
CA SER A 300 -10.89 24.06 23.42
C SER A 300 -12.21 23.32 23.51
N GLU A 301 -13.23 23.76 22.75
CA GLU A 301 -14.56 23.13 22.73
C GLU A 301 -14.49 21.62 22.48
N VAL A 302 -13.58 21.20 21.60
CA VAL A 302 -13.39 19.79 21.24
C VAL A 302 -12.88 18.99 22.43
N LEU A 303 -11.88 19.53 23.12
CA LEU A 303 -11.28 18.87 24.28
C LEU A 303 -12.28 18.81 25.43
N ASP A 304 -13.06 19.86 25.64
CA ASP A 304 -14.13 19.92 26.65
C ASP A 304 -15.17 18.81 26.40
N VAL A 305 -15.58 18.59 25.13
CA VAL A 305 -16.52 17.52 24.73
C VAL A 305 -15.95 16.14 25.09
N VAL A 306 -14.71 15.87 24.68
CA VAL A 306 -14.08 14.54 24.92
C VAL A 306 -13.91 14.30 26.42
N LEU A 307 -13.37 15.28 27.15
CA LEU A 307 -13.15 15.13 28.58
C LEU A 307 -14.46 14.93 29.36
N THR A 308 -15.51 15.64 28.97
CA THR A 308 -16.83 15.45 29.59
C THR A 308 -17.37 14.04 29.32
N GLU A 309 -17.30 13.54 28.08
CA GLU A 309 -17.74 12.20 27.72
C GLU A 309 -16.96 11.12 28.47
N LYS A 310 -15.63 11.25 28.50
CA LYS A 310 -14.75 10.24 29.13
C LYS A 310 -14.80 10.30 30.65
N SER A 311 -14.99 11.48 31.24
CA SER A 311 -15.22 11.62 32.71
C SER A 311 -16.47 10.88 33.16
N MET A 312 -17.57 10.97 32.41
CA MET A 312 -18.80 10.20 32.69
C MET A 312 -18.56 8.68 32.59
N LEU A 313 -17.77 8.25 31.62
CA LEU A 313 -17.42 6.83 31.46
C LEU A 313 -16.51 6.36 32.61
N CYS A 314 -15.57 7.19 33.06
CA CYS A 314 -14.71 6.90 34.21
C CYS A 314 -15.55 6.74 35.48
N GLU A 315 -16.50 7.64 35.72
CA GLU A 315 -17.41 7.58 36.87
C GLU A 315 -18.24 6.28 36.88
N ALA A 316 -18.81 5.91 35.74
CA ALA A 316 -19.57 4.66 35.59
C ALA A 316 -18.72 3.40 35.91
N HIS A 317 -17.41 3.48 35.77
CA HIS A 317 -16.46 2.40 36.07
C HIS A 317 -15.70 2.58 37.40
N HIS A 318 -16.07 3.55 38.23
CA HIS A 318 -15.40 3.92 39.48
C HIS A 318 -13.90 4.21 39.27
N ILE A 319 -13.57 4.96 38.23
CA ILE A 319 -12.22 5.42 37.91
C ILE A 319 -12.12 6.90 38.27
N SER A 320 -11.15 7.26 39.10
CA SER A 320 -10.83 8.66 39.36
C SER A 320 -10.04 9.25 38.21
N ILE A 321 -10.56 10.32 37.60
CA ILE A 321 -9.85 11.05 36.55
C ILE A 321 -9.48 12.45 37.04
N ASN A 322 -8.20 12.78 36.93
CA ASN A 322 -7.68 14.11 37.26
C ASN A 322 -7.18 14.76 35.96
N ASN A 323 -7.73 15.91 35.58
CA ASN A 323 -7.41 16.59 34.32
C ASN A 323 -6.92 18.00 34.56
N VAL A 324 -5.71 18.25 34.13
CA VAL A 324 -5.10 19.58 34.04
C VAL A 324 -4.77 19.84 32.57
N ALA A 325 -5.65 20.55 31.87
CA ALA A 325 -5.53 20.70 30.44
C ALA A 325 -5.69 22.15 29.98
N ASP A 326 -4.69 22.64 29.26
CA ASP A 326 -4.73 23.86 28.46
C ASP A 326 -4.95 23.49 27.00
N GLY A 327 -6.21 23.50 26.56
CA GLY A 327 -6.60 23.17 25.19
C GLY A 327 -6.24 24.23 24.16
N THR A 328 -5.87 25.44 24.62
CA THR A 328 -5.50 26.54 23.69
C THR A 328 -4.22 26.21 22.92
N CYS A 329 -3.34 25.41 23.48
CA CYS A 329 -2.11 25.00 22.81
C CYS A 329 -2.31 23.98 21.67
N LEU A 330 -3.54 23.47 21.48
CA LEU A 330 -3.90 22.45 20.48
C LEU A 330 -4.74 23.00 19.31
N HIS A 331 -4.91 24.31 19.19
CA HIS A 331 -5.72 24.95 18.13
C HIS A 331 -5.22 24.68 16.70
N PHE A 332 -3.98 24.23 16.55
CA PHE A 332 -3.40 23.87 15.23
C PHE A 332 -3.93 22.53 14.68
N MET A 333 -4.62 21.74 15.51
CA MET A 333 -5.17 20.45 15.09
C MET A 333 -6.59 20.59 14.54
N ASP A 334 -6.91 19.75 13.53
CA ASP A 334 -8.28 19.59 13.06
C ASP A 334 -9.18 19.07 14.19
N PRO A 335 -10.40 19.58 14.35
CA PRO A 335 -11.33 19.16 15.41
C PRO A 335 -11.60 17.66 15.46
N ALA A 336 -11.72 16.99 14.31
CA ALA A 336 -11.96 15.55 14.26
C ALA A 336 -10.74 14.74 14.69
N ASP A 337 -9.55 15.18 14.30
CA ASP A 337 -8.29 14.55 14.71
C ASP A 337 -8.03 14.75 16.21
N LEU A 338 -8.29 15.95 16.72
CA LEU A 338 -8.16 16.26 18.16
C LEU A 338 -9.09 15.38 18.97
N TYR A 339 -10.38 15.29 18.57
CA TYR A 339 -11.32 14.38 19.19
C TYR A 339 -10.84 12.94 19.16
N ALA A 340 -10.44 12.43 17.98
CA ALA A 340 -9.99 11.06 17.82
C ALA A 340 -8.72 10.75 18.62
N LEU A 341 -7.77 11.68 18.72
CA LEU A 341 -6.56 11.54 19.54
C LEU A 341 -6.89 11.29 21.00
N PHE A 342 -7.67 12.19 21.60
CA PHE A 342 -7.99 12.10 23.03
C PHE A 342 -8.97 10.97 23.34
N ALA A 343 -9.97 10.74 22.46
CA ALA A 343 -10.94 9.67 22.64
C ALA A 343 -10.23 8.30 22.68
N ASN A 344 -9.38 8.00 21.68
CA ASN A 344 -8.68 6.72 21.63
C ASN A 344 -7.62 6.57 22.75
N ALA A 345 -6.90 7.64 23.08
CA ALA A 345 -5.91 7.58 24.16
C ALA A 345 -6.55 7.37 25.53
N LEU A 346 -7.69 8.03 25.81
CA LEU A 346 -8.44 7.85 27.06
C LEU A 346 -9.20 6.52 27.09
N ASP A 347 -9.77 6.04 25.98
CA ASP A 347 -10.38 4.71 25.91
C ASP A 347 -9.39 3.62 26.25
N HIS A 348 -8.19 3.69 25.71
CA HIS A 348 -7.11 2.78 26.06
C HIS A 348 -6.74 2.85 27.56
N ALA A 349 -6.62 4.06 28.11
CA ALA A 349 -6.32 4.26 29.54
C ALA A 349 -7.44 3.68 30.42
N ILE A 350 -8.70 3.93 30.08
CA ILE A 350 -9.88 3.41 30.81
C ILE A 350 -9.90 1.88 30.75
N GLU A 351 -9.65 1.29 29.59
CA GLU A 351 -9.65 -0.17 29.43
C GLU A 351 -8.56 -0.84 30.27
N LEU A 352 -7.36 -0.27 30.33
CA LEU A 352 -6.28 -0.77 31.17
C LEU A 352 -6.62 -0.64 32.66
N THR A 353 -7.10 0.53 33.07
CA THR A 353 -7.41 0.83 34.48
C THR A 353 -8.58 -0.01 34.99
N ARG A 354 -9.58 -0.30 34.14
CA ARG A 354 -10.74 -1.15 34.49
C ARG A 354 -10.34 -2.58 34.86
N LYS A 355 -9.20 -3.08 34.36
CA LYS A 355 -8.69 -4.44 34.69
C LYS A 355 -8.18 -4.55 36.13
N LEU A 356 -7.98 -3.43 36.83
CA LEU A 356 -7.59 -3.43 38.25
C LEU A 356 -8.75 -3.94 39.12
N PRO A 357 -8.51 -4.90 40.05
CA PRO A 357 -9.58 -5.43 40.90
C PRO A 357 -10.04 -4.44 41.96
N GLU A 358 -9.15 -3.55 42.42
CA GLU A 358 -9.41 -2.59 43.50
C GLU A 358 -9.87 -1.23 42.95
N PRO A 359 -11.13 -0.82 43.16
CA PRO A 359 -11.64 0.46 42.62
C PRO A 359 -10.87 1.68 43.15
N GLU A 360 -10.37 1.62 44.37
CA GLU A 360 -9.64 2.73 45.01
C GLU A 360 -8.30 3.04 44.35
N LYS A 361 -7.72 2.08 43.62
CA LYS A 361 -6.46 2.25 42.89
C LYS A 361 -6.70 2.68 41.43
N ARG A 362 -7.93 2.76 40.98
CA ARG A 362 -8.26 3.14 39.60
C ARG A 362 -8.13 4.63 39.43
N MET A 363 -7.04 5.07 38.81
CA MET A 363 -6.81 6.47 38.54
C MET A 363 -6.23 6.71 37.16
N ILE A 364 -6.61 7.85 36.57
CA ILE A 364 -6.10 8.36 35.30
C ILE A 364 -5.75 9.83 35.51
N ASP A 365 -4.50 10.21 35.20
CA ASP A 365 -4.06 11.59 35.22
C ASP A 365 -3.82 12.07 33.77
N LEU A 366 -4.44 13.18 33.41
CA LEU A 366 -4.27 13.85 32.13
C LEU A 366 -3.61 15.21 32.34
N LEU A 367 -2.51 15.44 31.66
CA LEU A 367 -1.84 16.73 31.60
C LEU A 367 -1.70 17.18 30.13
N VAL A 368 -2.23 18.37 29.83
CA VAL A 368 -2.00 19.08 28.56
C VAL A 368 -1.48 20.47 28.88
N CYS A 369 -0.29 20.80 28.41
CA CYS A 369 0.30 22.11 28.65
C CYS A 369 1.25 22.54 27.55
N ARG A 370 1.51 23.84 27.46
CA ARG A 370 2.55 24.40 26.58
C ARG A 370 3.86 24.51 27.35
N ARG A 371 4.96 23.95 26.79
CA ARG A 371 6.32 24.07 27.34
C ARG A 371 7.32 24.39 26.23
N GLN A 372 8.06 25.46 26.38
CA GLN A 372 9.20 25.84 25.48
C GLN A 372 8.88 25.75 23.98
N GLY A 373 7.69 26.21 23.57
CA GLY A 373 7.27 26.13 22.16
C GLY A 373 6.71 24.78 21.71
N PHE A 374 6.48 23.85 22.65
CA PHE A 374 5.85 22.56 22.38
C PHE A 374 4.54 22.43 23.14
N ALA A 375 3.54 21.79 22.53
CA ALA A 375 2.39 21.26 23.23
C ALA A 375 2.73 19.85 23.73
N VAL A 376 2.54 19.62 25.01
CA VAL A 376 2.85 18.35 25.69
C VAL A 376 1.54 17.73 26.15
N LEU A 377 1.29 16.50 25.73
CA LEU A 377 0.22 15.63 26.23
C LEU A 377 0.84 14.51 27.04
N ASN A 378 0.34 14.30 28.25
CA ASN A 378 0.72 13.17 29.10
C ASN A 378 -0.52 12.57 29.74
N ILE A 379 -0.76 11.28 29.47
CA ILE A 379 -1.84 10.49 30.07
C ILE A 379 -1.19 9.36 30.84
N ILE A 380 -1.43 9.31 32.15
CA ILE A 380 -0.92 8.27 33.04
C ILE A 380 -2.11 7.48 33.56
N SER A 381 -2.10 6.18 33.38
CA SER A 381 -3.13 5.26 33.86
C SER A 381 -2.55 4.21 34.80
N ALA A 382 -3.24 3.90 35.88
CA ALA A 382 -2.89 2.78 36.74
C ALA A 382 -3.21 1.45 36.01
N VAL A 383 -2.27 0.49 36.08
CA VAL A 383 -2.40 -0.80 35.39
C VAL A 383 -2.07 -1.96 36.35
N PRO A 384 -2.64 -3.16 36.13
CA PRO A 384 -2.27 -4.34 36.92
C PRO A 384 -0.78 -4.67 36.79
N ASP A 385 -0.18 -5.20 37.85
CA ASP A 385 1.17 -5.74 37.81
C ASP A 385 1.20 -7.00 36.92
N GLY A 386 1.95 -6.94 35.81
CA GLY A 386 2.03 -8.04 34.84
C GLY A 386 2.99 -7.75 33.70
N PRO A 387 3.22 -8.72 32.79
CA PRO A 387 4.06 -8.49 31.63
C PRO A 387 3.44 -7.41 30.73
N ASP A 388 4.24 -6.42 30.46
CA ASP A 388 4.11 -5.18 29.69
C ASP A 388 2.78 -5.00 28.90
N PRO A 389 1.78 -4.29 29.46
CA PRO A 389 0.49 -4.07 28.79
C PRO A 389 0.62 -3.21 27.51
N GLY A 390 1.75 -2.57 27.29
CA GLY A 390 2.05 -1.76 26.08
C GLY A 390 2.50 -2.58 24.87
N ARG A 391 2.74 -3.89 25.01
CA ARG A 391 3.10 -4.78 23.88
C ARG A 391 1.91 -5.35 23.12
N GLU A 392 0.72 -5.38 23.71
CA GLU A 392 -0.48 -5.65 22.92
C GLU A 392 -0.72 -4.43 22.02
N THR A 393 -0.45 -4.60 20.74
CA THR A 393 -0.72 -3.59 19.67
C THR A 393 -2.23 -3.39 19.57
N CYS A 394 -2.75 -2.54 20.48
CA CYS A 394 -4.15 -2.14 20.47
C CYS A 394 -4.37 -1.21 19.28
N ASP A 395 -5.49 -1.37 18.59
CA ASP A 395 -5.79 -0.57 17.40
C ASP A 395 -5.94 0.92 17.75
N GLU A 396 -6.35 1.24 18.99
CA GLU A 396 -6.43 2.60 19.51
C GLU A 396 -5.05 3.31 19.50
N LEU A 397 -4.00 2.65 19.96
CA LEU A 397 -2.65 3.24 19.96
C LEU A 397 -2.09 3.42 18.54
N LYS A 398 -2.47 2.60 17.59
CA LYS A 398 -2.11 2.81 16.18
C LYS A 398 -2.74 4.10 15.62
N ILE A 399 -4.02 4.36 15.96
CA ILE A 399 -4.72 5.58 15.58
C ILE A 399 -4.04 6.80 16.22
N VAL A 400 -3.78 6.74 17.53
CA VAL A 400 -3.07 7.78 18.28
C VAL A 400 -1.71 8.10 17.64
N LYS A 401 -0.90 7.08 17.36
CA LYS A 401 0.42 7.23 16.70
C LYS A 401 0.31 7.89 15.33
N ARG A 402 -0.67 7.47 14.52
CA ARG A 402 -0.89 8.02 13.18
C ARG A 402 -1.26 9.50 13.23
N ILE A 403 -2.14 9.89 14.15
CA ILE A 403 -2.53 11.30 14.33
C ILE A 403 -1.33 12.13 14.79
N ILE A 404 -0.58 11.64 15.78
CA ILE A 404 0.61 12.35 16.27
C ILE A 404 1.62 12.59 15.15
N GLN A 405 1.88 11.58 14.32
CA GLN A 405 2.78 11.68 13.17
C GLN A 405 2.27 12.68 12.11
N LYS A 406 0.96 12.75 11.88
CA LYS A 406 0.33 13.72 10.94
C LYS A 406 0.68 15.17 11.32
N TYR A 407 0.81 15.47 12.61
CA TYR A 407 1.15 16.80 13.11
C TYR A 407 2.62 16.93 13.53
N ASN A 408 3.51 16.12 12.94
CA ASN A 408 4.95 16.13 13.20
C ASN A 408 5.31 15.96 14.69
N GLY A 409 4.43 15.31 15.46
CA GLY A 409 4.63 15.03 16.86
C GLY A 409 5.43 13.76 17.11
N PHE A 410 5.90 13.60 18.33
CA PHE A 410 6.62 12.43 18.80
C PHE A 410 5.84 11.72 19.90
N LEU A 411 5.64 10.41 19.80
CA LEU A 411 4.94 9.57 20.77
C LEU A 411 5.93 8.68 21.52
N THR A 412 5.84 8.68 22.83
CA THR A 412 6.55 7.74 23.72
C THR A 412 5.53 7.07 24.63
N THR A 413 5.66 5.77 24.81
CA THR A 413 4.89 5.01 25.80
C THR A 413 5.85 4.39 26.81
N GLU A 414 5.53 4.52 28.09
CA GLU A 414 6.33 3.99 29.18
C GLU A 414 5.44 3.15 30.10
N SER A 415 5.92 1.98 30.51
CA SER A 415 5.27 1.14 31.51
C SER A 415 6.24 0.93 32.66
N ASN A 416 5.90 1.43 33.85
CA ASN A 416 6.75 1.31 35.01
C ASN A 416 5.95 1.33 36.34
N GLY A 417 6.22 0.37 37.23
CA GLY A 417 5.74 0.41 38.62
C GLY A 417 4.20 0.43 38.76
N GLY A 418 3.45 -0.31 37.94
CA GLY A 418 1.99 -0.34 38.03
C GLY A 418 1.30 0.85 37.30
N PHE A 419 2.05 1.61 36.50
CA PHE A 419 1.52 2.71 35.68
C PHE A 419 1.92 2.58 34.23
N PHE A 420 1.00 2.97 33.34
CA PHE A 420 1.25 3.10 31.93
C PHE A 420 1.08 4.57 31.52
N ALA A 421 2.07 5.13 30.84
CA ALA A 421 2.08 6.51 30.40
C ALA A 421 2.13 6.62 28.88
N ILE A 422 1.23 7.46 28.32
CA ILE A 422 1.23 7.90 26.91
C ILE A 422 1.71 9.35 26.92
N LYS A 423 2.88 9.61 26.34
CA LYS A 423 3.47 10.94 26.23
C LYS A 423 3.54 11.35 24.76
N ALA A 424 2.95 12.48 24.41
CA ALA A 424 3.07 13.05 23.07
C ALA A 424 3.58 14.49 23.15
N VAL A 425 4.42 14.88 22.21
CA VAL A 425 5.00 16.22 22.11
C VAL A 425 4.80 16.72 20.68
N PHE A 426 4.23 17.91 20.51
CA PHE A 426 3.97 18.55 19.24
C PHE A 426 4.70 19.87 19.14
N PRO A 427 5.37 20.19 18.02
CA PRO A 427 5.92 21.52 17.80
C PRO A 427 4.76 22.51 17.58
N VAL A 428 4.70 23.57 18.40
CA VAL A 428 3.73 24.66 18.26
C VAL A 428 4.49 25.86 17.72
N GLN A 429 4.14 26.28 16.52
CA GLN A 429 4.70 27.52 15.93
C GLN A 429 4.14 28.78 16.57
#